data_88c77c2438dc3347f0d755e69c240606
#
_entry.id   88c77c2438dc3347f0d755e69c240606
#
_cell.length_a   1.000
_cell.length_b   1.000
_cell.length_c   1.000
_cell.angle_alpha   90.00
_cell.angle_beta   90.00
_cell.angle_gamma   90.00
#
_symmetry.space_group_name_H-M   'P 1'
#
loop_
_entity.id
_entity.type
_entity.pdbx_description
1 polymer ?
#
loop_
_entity_poly.entity_id
_entity_poly.type
_entity_poly.pdbx_seq_one_letter_code
_entity_poly.pdbx_strand_id
1 'polypeptide(L)'
;MIKLQKSTFFKEKETKQRLCEFITNATVLSMGEECRKFEHVFARKQSRRYAVFVNSGSSANLLLVQALLNSGRLKRGDIVGVSALTWATNIMPLIQLGMQPFLVDCEVGSLNVSSKTLREALDIQPNMRAFFLTNTLGLSDDIGDIAKLCTEKE
;
A
#
# COMPACT_ATOMS: atom_id res chain seq x y z
N MET A 1 -25.08 0.30 -20.84
CA MET A 1 -23.92 1.11 -20.44
C MET A 1 -23.34 0.53 -19.16
N ILE A 2 -22.08 0.15 -19.16
CA ILE A 2 -21.37 -0.31 -17.94
C ILE A 2 -21.00 0.93 -17.13
N LYS A 3 -21.51 1.04 -15.89
CA LYS A 3 -21.16 2.14 -14.99
C LYS A 3 -19.73 1.97 -14.49
N LEU A 4 -18.93 3.00 -14.58
CA LEU A 4 -17.55 3.05 -14.03
C LEU A 4 -17.54 2.86 -12.50
N GLN A 5 -18.60 3.29 -11.83
CA GLN A 5 -18.71 3.22 -10.37
C GLN A 5 -20.07 2.62 -9.99
N LYS A 6 -20.02 1.57 -9.17
CA LYS A 6 -21.20 0.98 -8.52
C LYS A 6 -21.37 1.57 -7.12
N SER A 7 -22.43 1.18 -6.42
CA SER A 7 -22.59 1.54 -5.00
C SER A 7 -21.34 1.13 -4.21
N THR A 8 -20.89 2.02 -3.33
CA THR A 8 -19.75 1.78 -2.44
C THR A 8 -20.05 0.74 -1.36
N PHE A 9 -21.34 0.50 -1.10
CA PHE A 9 -21.78 -0.40 -0.03
C PHE A 9 -22.16 -1.77 -0.57
N PHE A 10 -21.54 -2.81 0.00
CA PHE A 10 -22.07 -4.17 -0.14
C PHE A 10 -23.40 -4.26 0.60
N LYS A 11 -24.44 -4.85 -0.02
CA LYS A 11 -25.82 -4.90 0.52
C LYS A 11 -26.28 -3.53 1.03
N GLU A 12 -26.28 -2.54 0.16
CA GLU A 12 -26.39 -1.11 0.49
C GLU A 12 -27.46 -0.76 1.55
N LYS A 13 -28.71 -1.29 1.37
CA LYS A 13 -29.80 -1.00 2.31
C LYS A 13 -29.49 -1.47 3.73
N GLU A 14 -29.05 -2.72 3.88
CA GLU A 14 -28.70 -3.31 5.17
C GLU A 14 -27.52 -2.60 5.82
N THR A 15 -26.48 -2.32 5.04
CA THR A 15 -25.27 -1.63 5.53
C THR A 15 -25.59 -0.22 5.99
N LYS A 16 -26.41 0.52 5.25
CA LYS A 16 -26.85 1.87 5.66
C LYS A 16 -27.71 1.83 6.91
N GLN A 17 -28.61 0.86 7.04
CA GLN A 17 -29.40 0.71 8.26
C GLN A 17 -28.53 0.45 9.48
N ARG A 18 -27.58 -0.48 9.40
CA ARG A 18 -26.63 -0.75 10.48
C ARG A 18 -25.76 0.46 10.83
N LEU A 19 -25.37 1.25 9.83
CA LEU A 19 -24.63 2.49 10.05
C LEU A 19 -25.47 3.52 10.82
N CYS A 20 -26.75 3.68 10.48
CA CYS A 20 -27.66 4.54 11.24
C CYS A 20 -27.84 4.07 12.69
N GLU A 21 -28.05 2.77 12.90
CA GLU A 21 -28.14 2.16 14.23
C GLU A 21 -26.86 2.40 15.05
N PHE A 22 -25.69 2.22 14.42
CA PHE A 22 -24.41 2.49 15.05
C PHE A 22 -24.28 3.96 15.47
N ILE A 23 -24.55 4.91 14.56
CA ILE A 23 -24.46 6.34 14.84
C ILE A 23 -25.41 6.75 15.98
N THR A 24 -26.63 6.18 16.00
CA THR A 24 -27.62 6.49 17.03
C THR A 24 -27.21 6.00 18.42
N ASN A 25 -26.54 4.85 18.50
CA ASN A 25 -26.22 4.20 19.76
C ASN A 25 -24.77 4.44 20.24
N ALA A 26 -23.89 4.91 19.35
CA ALA A 26 -22.48 5.10 19.68
C ALA A 26 -22.27 6.32 20.56
N THR A 27 -21.50 6.16 21.63
CA THR A 27 -21.01 7.26 22.47
C THR A 27 -19.74 7.90 21.92
N VAL A 28 -18.99 7.17 21.08
CA VAL A 28 -17.74 7.62 20.46
C VAL A 28 -17.78 7.26 18.97
N LEU A 29 -17.62 8.26 18.11
CA LEU A 29 -17.63 8.11 16.65
C LEU A 29 -16.23 8.15 16.01
N SER A 30 -15.17 8.23 16.81
CA SER A 30 -13.77 8.22 16.37
C SER A 30 -13.04 7.03 16.98
N MET A 31 -11.94 6.62 16.45
CA MET A 31 -10.93 5.63 16.92
C MET A 31 -11.33 4.76 18.13
N GLY A 32 -12.58 4.28 18.16
CA GLY A 32 -13.19 3.54 19.26
C GLY A 32 -13.03 2.02 19.15
N GLU A 33 -13.96 1.31 19.77
CA GLU A 33 -13.96 -0.17 19.83
C GLU A 33 -14.06 -0.82 18.44
N GLU A 34 -14.90 -0.29 17.57
CA GLU A 34 -15.07 -0.84 16.21
C GLU A 34 -13.79 -0.69 15.38
N CYS A 35 -13.04 0.39 15.55
CA CYS A 35 -11.72 0.56 14.93
C CYS A 35 -10.77 -0.55 15.41
N ARG A 36 -10.67 -0.80 16.70
CA ARG A 36 -9.82 -1.86 17.26
C ARG A 36 -10.23 -3.26 16.79
N LYS A 37 -11.52 -3.53 16.70
CA LYS A 37 -12.04 -4.79 16.14
C LYS A 37 -11.63 -4.94 14.67
N PHE A 38 -11.78 -3.88 13.88
CA PHE A 38 -11.37 -3.88 12.48
C PHE A 38 -9.87 -4.16 12.34
N GLU A 39 -9.02 -3.45 13.08
CA GLU A 39 -7.56 -3.63 13.08
C GLU A 39 -7.19 -5.08 13.39
N HIS A 40 -7.81 -5.68 14.41
CA HIS A 40 -7.56 -7.07 14.79
C HIS A 40 -7.96 -8.06 13.69
N VAL A 41 -9.16 -7.93 13.13
CA VAL A 41 -9.64 -8.81 12.07
C VAL A 41 -8.80 -8.66 10.80
N PHE A 42 -8.45 -7.43 10.44
CA PHE A 42 -7.64 -7.14 9.26
C PHE A 42 -6.21 -7.67 9.41
N ALA A 43 -5.58 -7.48 10.58
CA ALA A 43 -4.25 -8.04 10.87
C ALA A 43 -4.24 -9.56 10.69
N ARG A 44 -5.23 -10.26 11.24
CA ARG A 44 -5.38 -11.73 11.08
C ARG A 44 -5.53 -12.12 9.62
N LYS A 45 -6.40 -11.42 8.87
CA LYS A 45 -6.61 -11.68 7.44
C LYS A 45 -5.33 -11.53 6.62
N GLN A 46 -4.48 -10.59 7.00
CA GLN A 46 -3.20 -10.32 6.34
C GLN A 46 -2.03 -11.16 6.91
N SER A 47 -2.31 -12.11 7.81
CA SER A 47 -1.28 -12.91 8.50
C SER A 47 -0.21 -12.03 9.16
N ARG A 48 -0.67 -10.92 9.77
CA ARG A 48 0.17 -9.97 10.49
C ARG A 48 -0.22 -9.91 11.97
N ARG A 49 0.73 -9.51 12.82
CA ARG A 49 0.48 -9.38 14.26
C ARG A 49 -0.39 -8.15 14.57
N TYR A 50 -0.18 -7.08 13.85
CA TYR A 50 -0.84 -5.81 14.06
C TYR A 50 -1.30 -5.19 12.74
N ALA A 51 -2.34 -4.38 12.81
CA ALA A 51 -2.75 -3.43 11.79
C ALA A 51 -3.05 -2.09 12.47
N VAL A 52 -2.85 -1.00 11.77
CA VAL A 52 -3.18 0.35 12.22
C VAL A 52 -4.11 0.96 11.19
N PHE A 53 -5.31 1.31 11.62
CA PHE A 53 -6.30 1.96 10.79
C PHE A 53 -6.07 3.47 10.74
N VAL A 54 -6.08 4.04 9.56
CA VAL A 54 -5.87 5.47 9.32
C VAL A 54 -6.95 6.03 8.39
N ASN A 55 -7.03 7.34 8.30
CA ASN A 55 -8.09 8.04 7.56
C ASN A 55 -7.99 7.90 6.03
N SER A 56 -6.85 7.50 5.48
CA SER A 56 -6.65 7.37 4.04
C SER A 56 -5.45 6.50 3.69
N GLY A 57 -5.42 5.98 2.44
CA GLY A 57 -4.24 5.30 1.89
C GLY A 57 -3.00 6.21 1.83
N SER A 58 -3.18 7.50 1.59
CA SER A 58 -2.09 8.48 1.60
C SER A 58 -1.41 8.55 2.97
N SER A 59 -2.21 8.61 4.05
CA SER A 59 -1.69 8.57 5.42
C SER A 59 -1.03 7.23 5.74
N ALA A 60 -1.60 6.13 5.25
CA ALA A 60 -1.02 4.80 5.43
C ALA A 60 0.37 4.72 4.79
N ASN A 61 0.53 5.22 3.55
CA ASN A 61 1.80 5.24 2.85
C ASN A 61 2.85 6.10 3.58
N LEU A 62 2.45 7.29 4.04
CA LEU A 62 3.34 8.17 4.81
C LEU A 62 3.81 7.50 6.10
N LEU A 63 2.89 6.90 6.85
CA LEU A 63 3.21 6.19 8.10
C LEU A 63 4.09 4.97 7.87
N LEU A 64 3.86 4.22 6.78
CA LEU A 64 4.69 3.07 6.42
C LEU A 64 6.15 3.50 6.19
N VAL A 65 6.37 4.53 5.37
CA VAL A 65 7.72 5.03 5.08
C VAL A 65 8.37 5.62 6.34
N GLN A 66 7.60 6.36 7.16
CA GLN A 66 8.10 6.88 8.44
C GLN A 66 8.49 5.76 9.42
N ALA A 67 7.70 4.67 9.46
CA ALA A 67 8.03 3.52 10.30
C ALA A 67 9.32 2.81 9.86
N LEU A 68 9.57 2.71 8.55
CA LEU A 68 10.81 2.17 8.01
C LEU A 68 12.02 3.05 8.37
N LEU A 69 11.87 4.38 8.34
CA LEU A 69 12.90 5.32 8.84
C LEU A 69 13.15 5.16 10.33
N ASN A 70 12.08 5.14 11.14
CA ASN A 70 12.19 5.04 12.60
C ASN A 70 12.82 3.72 13.05
N SER A 71 12.60 2.64 12.28
CA SER A 71 13.22 1.33 12.54
C SER A 71 14.64 1.19 12.00
N GLY A 72 15.17 2.21 11.32
CA GLY A 72 16.49 2.19 10.71
C GLY A 72 16.63 1.32 9.46
N ARG A 73 15.52 0.79 8.94
CA ARG A 73 15.51 0.01 7.69
C ARG A 73 15.72 0.86 6.46
N LEU A 74 15.28 2.12 6.51
CA LEU A 74 15.59 3.15 5.52
C LEU A 74 16.25 4.34 6.20
N LYS A 75 17.00 5.09 5.41
CA LYS A 75 17.64 6.35 5.80
C LYS A 75 17.32 7.44 4.77
N ARG A 76 17.42 8.70 5.17
CA ARG A 76 17.34 9.82 4.23
C ARG A 76 18.45 9.69 3.17
N GLY A 77 18.09 9.91 1.92
CA GLY A 77 18.97 9.73 0.77
C GLY A 77 18.95 8.33 0.17
N ASP A 78 18.35 7.34 0.82
CA ASP A 78 18.20 6.00 0.25
C ASP A 78 17.36 6.02 -1.02
N ILE A 79 17.73 5.18 -1.98
CA ILE A 79 17.01 5.01 -3.23
C ILE A 79 15.93 3.95 -3.03
N VAL A 80 14.70 4.33 -3.34
CA VAL A 80 13.53 3.45 -3.27
C VAL A 80 12.91 3.32 -4.65
N GLY A 81 12.89 2.10 -5.17
CA GLY A 81 12.19 1.78 -6.40
C GLY A 81 10.68 1.95 -6.22
N VAL A 82 10.02 2.47 -7.23
CA VAL A 82 8.56 2.61 -7.27
C VAL A 82 8.05 2.23 -8.65
N SER A 83 6.90 1.59 -8.72
CA SER A 83 6.26 1.31 -10.01
C SER A 83 6.06 2.61 -10.80
N ALA A 84 6.46 2.67 -12.06
CA ALA A 84 6.30 3.87 -12.90
C ALA A 84 4.83 4.22 -13.10
N LEU A 85 3.96 3.20 -13.23
CA LEU A 85 2.52 3.38 -13.24
C LEU A 85 1.99 3.27 -11.80
N THR A 86 1.81 4.42 -11.15
CA THR A 86 1.40 4.48 -9.75
C THR A 86 0.61 5.75 -9.45
N TRP A 87 0.05 5.84 -8.26
CA TRP A 87 -0.62 7.03 -7.77
C TRP A 87 0.38 7.99 -7.12
N ALA A 88 0.19 9.29 -7.30
CA ALA A 88 1.09 10.31 -6.75
C ALA A 88 1.35 10.15 -5.23
N THR A 89 0.33 9.72 -4.48
CA THR A 89 0.43 9.50 -3.03
C THR A 89 1.29 8.30 -2.63
N ASN A 90 1.77 7.49 -3.57
CA ASN A 90 2.73 6.43 -3.31
C ASN A 90 4.18 6.96 -3.38
N ILE A 91 4.43 7.97 -4.22
CA ILE A 91 5.75 8.58 -4.40
C ILE A 91 5.98 9.73 -3.40
N MET A 92 4.95 10.56 -3.17
CA MET A 92 5.07 11.75 -2.33
C MET A 92 5.67 11.50 -0.95
N PRO A 93 5.32 10.44 -0.19
CA PRO A 93 5.93 10.16 1.10
C PRO A 93 7.44 9.93 1.04
N LEU A 94 7.93 9.31 -0.04
CA LEU A 94 9.37 9.09 -0.22
C LEU A 94 10.10 10.43 -0.34
N ILE A 95 9.58 11.32 -1.19
CA ILE A 95 10.15 12.67 -1.40
C ILE A 95 10.07 13.48 -0.10
N GLN A 96 8.90 13.51 0.54
CA GLN A 96 8.67 14.27 1.78
C GLN A 96 9.60 13.85 2.92
N LEU A 97 9.91 12.56 2.99
CA LEU A 97 10.75 12.00 4.03
C LEU A 97 12.23 11.90 3.63
N GLY A 98 12.58 12.42 2.45
CA GLY A 98 13.96 12.61 1.99
C GLY A 98 14.59 11.38 1.35
N MET A 99 13.81 10.44 0.83
CA MET A 99 14.31 9.36 -0.02
C MET A 99 14.35 9.82 -1.48
N GLN A 100 15.04 9.04 -2.30
CA GLN A 100 15.17 9.25 -3.74
C GLN A 100 14.35 8.18 -4.48
N PRO A 101 13.16 8.51 -5.03
CA PRO A 101 12.38 7.54 -5.81
C PRO A 101 13.09 7.24 -7.13
N PHE A 102 13.16 5.95 -7.48
CA PHE A 102 13.64 5.44 -8.76
C PHE A 102 12.49 4.71 -9.47
N LEU A 103 12.15 5.13 -10.68
CA LEU A 103 11.02 4.55 -11.41
C LEU A 103 11.40 3.19 -12.00
N VAL A 104 10.59 2.18 -11.70
CA VAL A 104 10.68 0.84 -12.28
C VAL A 104 9.56 0.66 -13.28
N ASP A 105 9.91 0.35 -14.52
CA ASP A 105 8.95 0.25 -15.61
C ASP A 105 8.00 -0.94 -15.45
N CYS A 106 6.86 -0.86 -16.13
CA CYS A 106 5.81 -1.86 -16.09
C CYS A 106 5.71 -2.65 -17.39
N GLU A 107 5.30 -3.91 -17.29
CA GLU A 107 4.95 -4.71 -18.47
C GLU A 107 3.67 -4.15 -19.13
N VAL A 108 3.68 -4.02 -20.43
CA VAL A 108 2.54 -3.47 -21.20
C VAL A 108 1.28 -4.34 -21.03
N GLY A 109 1.46 -5.65 -20.92
CA GLY A 109 0.33 -6.60 -20.84
C GLY A 109 -0.38 -6.60 -19.47
N SER A 110 0.37 -6.47 -18.37
CA SER A 110 -0.17 -6.50 -17.00
C SER A 110 -0.37 -5.11 -16.39
N LEU A 111 0.25 -4.07 -16.96
CA LEU A 111 0.35 -2.72 -16.39
C LEU A 111 1.02 -2.71 -14.99
N ASN A 112 1.78 -3.75 -14.68
CA ASN A 112 2.46 -3.91 -13.40
C ASN A 112 3.95 -4.22 -13.59
N VAL A 113 4.73 -3.98 -12.55
CA VAL A 113 6.13 -4.38 -12.51
C VAL A 113 6.22 -5.90 -12.42
N SER A 114 7.04 -6.51 -13.25
CA SER A 114 7.42 -7.92 -13.18
C SER A 114 8.78 -8.09 -12.50
N SER A 115 9.13 -9.33 -12.14
CA SER A 115 10.49 -9.66 -11.66
C SER A 115 11.55 -9.34 -12.71
N LYS A 116 11.21 -9.42 -14.01
CA LYS A 116 12.09 -9.06 -15.11
C LYS A 116 12.38 -7.55 -15.11
N THR A 117 11.34 -6.70 -15.13
CA THR A 117 11.52 -5.24 -15.17
C THR A 117 12.18 -4.73 -13.87
N LEU A 118 11.91 -5.37 -12.73
CA LEU A 118 12.61 -5.06 -11.50
C LEU A 118 14.09 -5.45 -11.55
N ARG A 119 14.45 -6.59 -12.17
CA ARG A 119 15.85 -7.00 -12.35
C ARG A 119 16.59 -6.02 -13.24
N GLU A 120 16.02 -5.63 -14.36
CA GLU A 120 16.58 -4.60 -15.24
C GLU A 120 16.79 -3.27 -14.52
N ALA A 121 15.83 -2.87 -13.66
CA ALA A 121 15.97 -1.67 -12.82
C ALA A 121 17.10 -1.81 -11.80
N LEU A 122 17.29 -2.98 -11.19
CA LEU A 122 18.38 -3.25 -10.24
C LEU A 122 19.75 -3.29 -10.92
N ASP A 123 19.84 -3.69 -12.18
CA ASP A 123 21.07 -3.64 -12.96
C ASP A 123 21.49 -2.18 -13.22
N ILE A 124 20.52 -1.28 -13.42
CA ILE A 124 20.77 0.16 -13.61
C ILE A 124 21.05 0.85 -12.25
N GLN A 125 20.31 0.46 -11.21
CA GLN A 125 20.40 1.05 -9.87
C GLN A 125 20.61 -0.02 -8.78
N PRO A 126 21.84 -0.56 -8.66
CA PRO A 126 22.15 -1.66 -7.74
C PRO A 126 22.07 -1.26 -6.26
N ASN A 127 22.07 0.05 -5.96
CA ASN A 127 21.97 0.58 -4.60
C ASN A 127 20.52 0.81 -4.13
N MET A 128 19.54 0.32 -4.85
CA MET A 128 18.14 0.37 -4.44
C MET A 128 17.93 -0.38 -3.13
N ARG A 129 17.42 0.31 -2.09
CA ARG A 129 17.28 -0.22 -0.73
C ARG A 129 15.91 -0.81 -0.43
N ALA A 130 14.90 -0.42 -1.18
CA ALA A 130 13.54 -0.94 -1.05
C ALA A 130 12.81 -0.79 -2.37
N PHE A 131 11.75 -1.56 -2.55
CA PHE A 131 10.85 -1.43 -3.68
C PHE A 131 9.41 -1.26 -3.19
N PHE A 132 8.78 -0.15 -3.57
CA PHE A 132 7.38 0.13 -3.29
C PHE A 132 6.53 -0.32 -4.48
N LEU A 133 6.05 -1.56 -4.42
CA LEU A 133 5.22 -2.16 -5.46
C LEU A 133 3.79 -1.61 -5.42
N THR A 134 3.28 -1.18 -6.57
CA THR A 134 1.87 -0.83 -6.76
C THR A 134 1.20 -1.90 -7.64
N ASN A 135 0.15 -2.51 -7.14
CA ASN A 135 -0.70 -3.42 -7.90
C ASN A 135 -1.84 -2.61 -8.55
N THR A 136 -1.59 -2.10 -9.74
CA THR A 136 -2.52 -1.23 -10.47
C THR A 136 -3.84 -1.95 -10.72
N LEU A 137 -4.96 -1.31 -10.31
CA LEU A 137 -6.33 -1.85 -10.41
C LEU A 137 -6.53 -3.21 -9.69
N GLY A 138 -5.65 -3.58 -8.77
CA GLY A 138 -5.68 -4.87 -8.09
C GLY A 138 -5.15 -6.03 -8.93
N LEU A 139 -4.60 -5.75 -10.10
CA LEU A 139 -3.86 -6.71 -10.91
C LEU A 139 -2.44 -6.82 -10.38
N SER A 140 -1.82 -7.95 -10.61
CA SER A 140 -0.42 -8.18 -10.25
C SER A 140 0.26 -9.04 -11.31
N ASP A 141 1.56 -8.93 -11.40
CA ASP A 141 2.40 -9.85 -12.14
C ASP A 141 2.94 -10.96 -11.20
N ASP A 142 4.15 -11.38 -11.35
CA ASP A 142 4.80 -12.47 -10.62
C ASP A 142 5.32 -12.05 -9.21
N ILE A 143 4.41 -11.60 -8.32
CA ILE A 143 4.74 -11.10 -6.98
C ILE A 143 5.67 -12.05 -6.19
N GLY A 144 5.50 -13.36 -6.35
CA GLY A 144 6.33 -14.36 -5.69
C GLY A 144 7.80 -14.26 -6.11
N ASP A 145 8.07 -14.05 -7.39
CA ASP A 145 9.43 -13.92 -7.92
C ASP A 145 10.02 -12.54 -7.63
N ILE A 146 9.20 -11.49 -7.64
CA ILE A 146 9.58 -10.16 -7.13
C ILE A 146 10.05 -10.27 -5.68
N ALA A 147 9.29 -10.95 -4.82
CA ALA A 147 9.66 -11.12 -3.41
C ALA A 147 10.97 -11.90 -3.22
N LYS A 148 11.18 -12.97 -3.99
CA LYS A 148 12.46 -13.72 -3.98
C LYS A 148 13.62 -12.81 -4.39
N LEU A 149 13.46 -12.06 -5.49
CA LEU A 149 14.49 -11.13 -5.97
C LEU A 149 14.86 -10.08 -4.92
N CYS A 150 13.88 -9.53 -4.20
CA CYS A 150 14.13 -8.60 -3.10
C CYS A 150 14.90 -9.26 -1.94
N THR A 151 14.59 -10.52 -1.60
CA THR A 151 15.28 -11.26 -0.52
C THR A 151 16.73 -11.62 -0.91
N GLU A 152 16.99 -11.93 -2.17
CA GLU A 152 18.34 -12.24 -2.67
C GLU A 152 19.31 -11.03 -2.62
N LYS A 153 18.77 -9.82 -2.49
CA LYS A 153 19.54 -8.55 -2.48
C LYS A 153 19.75 -7.98 -1.07
N GLU A 154 19.19 -8.60 -0.01
CA GLU A 154 19.44 -8.23 1.39
C GLU A 154 20.86 -8.67 1.84
#